data_90cd34a5d569a8536b00c7f373bffb48
#
_entry.id   90cd34a5d569a8536b00c7f373bffb48
#
_cell.length_a   1.000
_cell.length_b   1.000
_cell.length_c   1.000
_cell.angle_alpha   90.00
_cell.angle_beta   90.00
_cell.angle_gamma   90.00
#
_symmetry.space_group_name_H-M   'P 1'
#
loop_
_entity.id
_entity.type
_entity.pdbx_description
1 polymer ?
#
loop_
_entity_poly.entity_id
_entity_poly.type
_entity_poly.pdbx_seq_one_letter_code
_entity_poly.pdbx_strand_id
1 'polypeptide(L)'
;MEGYSEANALQFSQEQASSLGWKSYGDPEYVPHVLRYYSVGDSFGRFFGNQQIVAIAKNQLGNEGGQKFWSWWGFTERKEWCACFVSWCAEQAGLLQNGVMPKFAYCPDGVDWFKAHGRWKDGKAVPMTGATIFFDWNGDGISDHVGIVERVENGTVYTVEGNSGDVVRQNGYYIGSDTILGYSSCLLIK
;
A
#
# COMPACT_ATOMS: atom_id res chain seq x y z
N MET A 1 2.85 12.44 29.20
CA MET A 1 3.20 12.02 27.82
C MET A 1 2.58 13.05 26.90
N GLU A 2 3.37 14.01 26.46
CA GLU A 2 2.91 15.03 25.51
C GLU A 2 2.72 14.37 24.14
N GLY A 3 1.54 14.53 23.57
CA GLY A 3 1.18 13.93 22.30
C GLY A 3 2.06 14.50 21.18
N TYR A 4 2.71 13.64 20.44
CA TYR A 4 3.36 14.00 19.18
C TYR A 4 2.32 14.51 18.21
N SER A 5 2.36 15.80 17.89
CA SER A 5 1.53 16.39 16.85
C SER A 5 2.20 16.25 15.49
N GLU A 6 1.40 16.26 14.41
CA GLU A 6 1.89 16.24 13.03
C GLU A 6 2.91 17.37 12.76
N ALA A 7 2.75 18.53 13.42
CA ALA A 7 3.69 19.64 13.38
C ALA A 7 5.06 19.31 13.98
N ASN A 8 5.10 18.53 15.08
CA ASN A 8 6.35 18.13 15.72
C ASN A 8 7.12 17.09 14.89
N ALA A 9 6.40 16.20 14.19
CA ALA A 9 7.01 15.24 13.27
C ALA A 9 7.62 15.93 12.05
N LEU A 10 6.96 16.96 11.52
CA LEU A 10 7.48 17.77 10.42
C LEU A 10 8.71 18.58 10.81
N GLN A 11 8.72 19.19 12.00
CA GLN A 11 9.87 19.96 12.48
C GLN A 11 11.09 19.07 12.73
N PHE A 12 10.90 17.92 13.38
CA PHE A 12 11.96 16.95 13.62
C PHE A 12 12.55 16.42 12.30
N SER A 13 11.70 16.15 11.29
CA SER A 13 12.14 15.69 9.97
C SER A 13 12.95 16.74 9.22
N GLN A 14 12.65 18.04 9.37
CA GLN A 14 13.41 19.13 8.75
C GLN A 14 14.83 19.27 9.31
N GLU A 15 14.99 19.14 10.63
CA GLU A 15 16.30 19.21 11.27
C GLU A 15 17.20 18.03 10.87
N GLN A 16 16.65 16.83 10.82
CA GLN A 16 17.39 15.64 10.38
C GLN A 16 17.71 15.66 8.89
N ALA A 17 16.78 16.08 8.04
CA ALA A 17 17.00 16.20 6.61
C ALA A 17 18.14 17.18 6.32
N SER A 18 18.21 18.30 7.03
CA SER A 18 19.30 19.28 6.92
C SER A 18 20.64 18.68 7.31
N SER A 19 20.69 17.85 8.35
CA SER A 19 21.92 17.17 8.79
C SER A 19 22.41 16.12 7.78
N LEU A 20 21.51 15.58 6.97
CA LEU A 20 21.80 14.60 5.91
C LEU A 20 22.04 15.26 4.53
N GLY A 21 22.03 16.60 4.45
CA GLY A 21 22.22 17.35 3.20
C GLY A 21 21.02 17.29 2.26
N TRP A 22 19.82 16.96 2.75
CA TRP A 22 18.60 16.94 1.95
C TRP A 22 18.03 18.35 1.80
N LYS A 23 17.43 18.63 0.64
CA LYS A 23 16.79 19.91 0.39
C LYS A 23 15.52 20.08 1.22
N SER A 24 15.13 21.34 1.48
CA SER A 24 14.02 21.70 2.34
C SER A 24 12.65 21.30 1.77
N TYR A 25 11.61 21.36 2.62
CA TYR A 25 10.21 21.19 2.25
C TYR A 25 9.85 22.04 1.01
N GLY A 26 9.37 21.37 -0.06
CA GLY A 26 9.16 21.94 -1.39
C GLY A 26 9.94 21.26 -2.50
N ASP A 27 10.94 20.43 -2.14
CA ASP A 27 11.58 19.50 -3.08
C ASP A 27 10.67 18.28 -3.27
N PRO A 28 10.28 17.90 -4.50
CA PRO A 28 9.46 16.73 -4.77
C PRO A 28 10.02 15.42 -4.20
N GLU A 29 11.35 15.33 -4.04
CA GLU A 29 12.04 14.17 -3.48
C GLU A 29 12.22 14.23 -1.95
N TYR A 30 11.93 15.38 -1.31
CA TYR A 30 12.13 15.55 0.13
C TYR A 30 11.24 14.62 0.96
N VAL A 31 9.94 14.60 0.69
CA VAL A 31 8.98 13.75 1.41
C VAL A 31 9.27 12.26 1.20
N PRO A 32 9.51 11.76 -0.01
CA PRO A 32 9.96 10.39 -0.24
C PRO A 32 11.25 10.04 0.51
N HIS A 33 12.24 10.93 0.55
CA HIS A 33 13.50 10.68 1.27
C HIS A 33 13.31 10.62 2.78
N VAL A 34 12.56 11.57 3.36
CA VAL A 34 12.23 11.58 4.80
C VAL A 34 11.47 10.30 5.17
N LEU A 35 10.44 9.92 4.42
CA LEU A 35 9.65 8.73 4.67
C LEU A 35 10.49 7.44 4.53
N ARG A 36 11.43 7.39 3.59
CA ARG A 36 12.36 6.26 3.43
C ARG A 36 13.32 6.11 4.62
N TYR A 37 13.80 7.22 5.20
CA TYR A 37 14.68 7.20 6.38
C TYR A 37 13.97 6.65 7.62
N TYR A 38 12.70 7.01 7.83
CA TYR A 38 11.89 6.53 8.94
C TYR A 38 11.26 5.14 8.73
N SER A 39 11.29 4.60 7.52
CA SER A 39 10.76 3.25 7.25
C SER A 39 11.66 2.12 7.77
N VAL A 40 12.86 2.46 8.25
CA VAL A 40 13.87 1.48 8.71
C VAL A 40 13.91 1.45 10.23
N GLY A 41 13.10 0.59 10.85
CA GLY A 41 13.50 0.00 12.15
C GLY A 41 12.63 0.20 13.38
N ASP A 42 11.49 0.91 13.36
CA ASP A 42 10.62 1.01 14.53
C ASP A 42 9.11 1.09 14.21
N SER A 43 8.27 1.07 15.25
CA SER A 43 6.80 1.14 15.12
C SER A 43 6.33 2.43 14.44
N PHE A 44 7.11 3.49 14.51
CA PHE A 44 6.85 4.78 13.91
C PHE A 44 7.10 4.73 12.40
N GLY A 45 8.21 4.12 11.96
CA GLY A 45 8.52 3.89 10.55
C GLY A 45 7.46 3.05 9.82
N ARG A 46 6.81 2.10 10.52
CA ARG A 46 5.73 1.28 9.95
C ARG A 46 4.45 2.07 9.76
N PHE A 47 4.09 2.96 10.67
CA PHE A 47 2.94 3.84 10.51
C PHE A 47 3.11 4.74 9.29
N PHE A 48 4.29 5.31 9.09
CA PHE A 48 4.60 6.13 7.92
C PHE A 48 4.71 5.32 6.63
N GLY A 49 5.26 4.11 6.67
CA GLY A 49 5.30 3.21 5.50
C GLY A 49 3.91 2.91 4.95
N ASN A 50 2.91 2.73 5.83
CA ASN A 50 1.53 2.53 5.43
C ASN A 50 0.91 3.79 4.79
N GLN A 51 1.20 4.97 5.30
CA GLN A 51 0.75 6.23 4.69
C GLN A 51 1.45 6.50 3.35
N GLN A 52 2.72 6.14 3.25
CA GLN A 52 3.52 6.32 2.04
C GLN A 52 2.99 5.52 0.86
N ILE A 53 2.66 4.23 1.04
CA ILE A 53 2.12 3.42 -0.05
C ILE A 53 0.79 3.99 -0.57
N VAL A 54 -0.04 4.54 0.33
CA VAL A 54 -1.30 5.21 -0.05
C VAL A 54 -1.03 6.47 -0.86
N ALA A 55 -0.10 7.32 -0.44
CA ALA A 55 0.27 8.53 -1.17
C ALA A 55 0.81 8.20 -2.57
N ILE A 56 1.68 7.19 -2.66
CA ILE A 56 2.23 6.70 -3.93
C ILE A 56 1.10 6.20 -4.84
N ALA A 57 0.17 5.40 -4.33
CA ALA A 57 -0.95 4.87 -5.08
C ALA A 57 -1.87 6.00 -5.60
N LYS A 58 -2.20 6.98 -4.75
CA LYS A 58 -3.03 8.14 -5.12
C LYS A 58 -2.40 8.99 -6.22
N ASN A 59 -1.08 9.13 -6.23
CA ASN A 59 -0.36 9.85 -7.28
C ASN A 59 -0.44 9.15 -8.65
N GLN A 60 -0.98 7.94 -8.72
CA GLN A 60 -1.20 7.20 -9.97
C GLN A 60 -2.64 7.27 -10.49
N LEU A 61 -3.55 7.93 -9.77
CA LEU A 61 -4.95 8.04 -10.16
C LEU A 61 -5.09 8.55 -11.60
N GLY A 62 -5.94 7.89 -12.38
CA GLY A 62 -6.16 8.18 -13.79
C GLY A 62 -5.12 7.58 -14.74
N ASN A 63 -4.13 6.80 -14.24
CA ASN A 63 -3.25 6.04 -15.14
C ASN A 63 -4.07 4.95 -15.83
N GLU A 64 -4.09 4.95 -17.17
CA GLU A 64 -4.82 4.02 -18.01
C GLU A 64 -3.89 2.97 -18.62
N GLY A 65 -4.41 1.73 -18.83
CA GLY A 65 -3.72 0.62 -19.51
C GLY A 65 -2.56 0.02 -18.71
N GLY A 66 -2.15 0.65 -17.62
CA GLY A 66 -1.18 0.14 -16.64
C GLY A 66 0.20 -0.22 -17.17
N GLN A 67 0.63 0.30 -18.36
CA GLN A 67 1.92 -0.05 -18.97
C GLN A 67 3.08 0.14 -18.01
N LYS A 68 3.08 1.22 -17.22
CA LYS A 68 4.07 1.52 -16.20
C LYS A 68 4.26 0.37 -15.21
N PHE A 69 3.20 -0.34 -14.84
CA PHE A 69 3.20 -1.35 -13.79
C PHE A 69 3.51 -2.74 -14.33
N TRP A 70 2.83 -3.18 -15.40
CA TRP A 70 3.07 -4.50 -15.95
C TRP A 70 4.44 -4.58 -16.68
N SER A 71 4.93 -3.50 -17.32
CA SER A 71 6.27 -3.49 -17.91
C SER A 71 7.39 -3.43 -16.84
N TRP A 72 7.17 -2.72 -15.72
CA TRP A 72 8.09 -2.76 -14.57
C TRP A 72 8.22 -4.17 -13.99
N TRP A 73 7.12 -4.93 -13.98
CA TRP A 73 7.17 -6.33 -13.59
C TRP A 73 8.09 -7.16 -14.50
N GLY A 74 8.15 -6.85 -15.78
CA GLY A 74 8.90 -7.55 -16.82
C GLY A 74 8.02 -8.15 -17.92
N PHE A 75 6.71 -7.87 -17.94
CA PHE A 75 5.86 -8.28 -19.03
C PHE A 75 6.13 -7.44 -20.27
N THR A 76 6.17 -8.09 -21.44
CA THR A 76 6.40 -7.47 -22.75
C THR A 76 5.12 -7.05 -23.45
N GLU A 77 3.98 -7.48 -22.94
CA GLU A 77 2.63 -7.16 -23.43
C GLU A 77 1.69 -6.92 -22.25
N ARG A 78 0.56 -6.28 -22.51
CA ARG A 78 -0.47 -6.03 -21.50
C ARG A 78 -0.98 -7.33 -20.89
N LYS A 79 -0.96 -7.39 -19.57
CA LYS A 79 -1.56 -8.44 -18.73
C LYS A 79 -2.55 -7.79 -17.76
N GLU A 80 -3.29 -8.58 -16.99
CA GLU A 80 -3.98 -8.08 -15.81
C GLU A 80 -2.96 -7.50 -14.82
N TRP A 81 -3.15 -6.24 -14.40
CA TRP A 81 -2.08 -5.48 -13.75
C TRP A 81 -2.41 -4.95 -12.35
N CYS A 82 -3.54 -5.37 -11.75
CA CYS A 82 -3.88 -4.96 -10.38
C CYS A 82 -2.80 -5.35 -9.37
N ALA A 83 -2.30 -6.58 -9.43
CA ALA A 83 -1.23 -7.06 -8.57
C ALA A 83 0.13 -6.42 -8.88
N CYS A 84 0.42 -6.15 -10.17
CA CYS A 84 1.60 -5.39 -10.57
C CYS A 84 1.58 -3.97 -10.03
N PHE A 85 0.42 -3.31 -10.02
CA PHE A 85 0.23 -1.98 -9.44
C PHE A 85 0.55 -1.96 -7.94
N VAL A 86 -0.05 -2.89 -7.17
CA VAL A 86 0.19 -3.00 -5.72
C VAL A 86 1.67 -3.27 -5.43
N SER A 87 2.29 -4.22 -6.16
CA SER A 87 3.72 -4.54 -6.03
C SER A 87 4.61 -3.35 -6.38
N TRP A 88 4.27 -2.59 -7.43
CA TRP A 88 5.00 -1.39 -7.81
C TRP A 88 4.90 -0.32 -6.71
N CYS A 89 3.72 -0.08 -6.16
CA CYS A 89 3.54 0.86 -5.05
C CYS A 89 4.34 0.43 -3.81
N ALA A 90 4.35 -0.88 -3.51
CA ALA A 90 5.11 -1.44 -2.39
C ALA A 90 6.63 -1.28 -2.59
N GLU A 91 7.13 -1.45 -3.83
CA GLU A 91 8.54 -1.19 -4.18
C GLU A 91 8.90 0.26 -3.95
N GLN A 92 8.09 1.21 -4.45
CA GLN A 92 8.34 2.64 -4.28
C GLN A 92 8.29 3.07 -2.81
N ALA A 93 7.50 2.38 -1.98
CA ALA A 93 7.41 2.58 -0.53
C ALA A 93 8.52 1.86 0.27
N GLY A 94 9.42 1.11 -0.38
CA GLY A 94 10.47 0.34 0.28
C GLY A 94 9.97 -0.91 1.04
N LEU A 95 8.72 -1.32 0.84
CA LEU A 95 8.09 -2.41 1.59
C LEU A 95 8.52 -3.81 1.10
N LEU A 96 8.98 -3.92 -0.15
CA LEU A 96 9.51 -5.17 -0.70
C LEU A 96 10.91 -5.45 -0.11
N GLN A 97 11.80 -4.46 -0.08
CA GLN A 97 13.16 -4.59 0.42
C GLN A 97 13.20 -4.94 1.91
N ASN A 98 12.22 -4.44 2.66
CA ASN A 98 12.11 -4.68 4.10
C ASN A 98 11.35 -6.00 4.43
N GLY A 99 10.94 -6.79 3.43
CA GLY A 99 10.19 -8.02 3.62
C GLY A 99 8.81 -7.80 4.29
N VAL A 100 8.25 -6.60 4.18
CA VAL A 100 6.92 -6.27 4.71
C VAL A 100 5.83 -6.74 3.78
N MET A 101 6.08 -6.66 2.46
CA MET A 101 5.17 -7.12 1.42
C MET A 101 5.91 -7.99 0.41
N PRO A 102 5.23 -8.97 -0.23
CA PRO A 102 5.80 -9.71 -1.34
C PRO A 102 5.76 -8.90 -2.64
N LYS A 103 6.62 -9.26 -3.58
CA LYS A 103 6.45 -8.90 -4.98
C LYS A 103 5.59 -9.99 -5.65
N PHE A 104 4.41 -9.64 -6.18
CA PHE A 104 3.51 -10.59 -6.84
C PHE A 104 2.77 -9.93 -8.01
N ALA A 105 2.45 -10.73 -9.05
CA ALA A 105 1.68 -10.32 -10.22
C ALA A 105 0.38 -11.12 -10.38
N TYR A 106 0.18 -12.14 -9.53
CA TYR A 106 -1.01 -12.96 -9.45
C TYR A 106 -1.60 -12.84 -8.05
N CYS A 107 -2.89 -12.48 -7.94
CA CYS A 107 -3.51 -12.15 -6.66
C CYS A 107 -3.44 -13.30 -5.64
N PRO A 108 -3.71 -14.57 -6.01
CA PRO A 108 -3.57 -15.69 -5.09
C PRO A 108 -2.18 -15.86 -4.48
N ASP A 109 -1.09 -15.59 -5.23
CA ASP A 109 0.27 -15.65 -4.68
C ASP A 109 0.47 -14.66 -3.53
N GLY A 110 -0.13 -13.46 -3.64
CA GLY A 110 -0.13 -12.47 -2.58
C GLY A 110 -0.89 -12.96 -1.33
N VAL A 111 -2.07 -13.54 -1.51
CA VAL A 111 -2.88 -14.12 -0.43
C VAL A 111 -2.10 -15.20 0.30
N ASP A 112 -1.52 -16.14 -0.44
CA ASP A 112 -0.74 -17.27 0.10
C ASP A 112 0.47 -16.79 0.89
N TRP A 113 1.18 -15.79 0.34
CA TRP A 113 2.30 -15.21 1.05
C TRP A 113 1.90 -14.58 2.38
N PHE A 114 0.84 -13.75 2.41
CA PHE A 114 0.37 -13.12 3.66
C PHE A 114 -0.12 -14.16 4.67
N LYS A 115 -0.81 -15.21 4.24
CA LYS A 115 -1.23 -16.32 5.10
C LYS A 115 -0.04 -17.08 5.68
N ALA A 116 0.95 -17.43 4.85
CA ALA A 116 2.14 -18.15 5.25
C ALA A 116 3.00 -17.39 6.28
N HIS A 117 2.95 -16.04 6.24
CA HIS A 117 3.69 -15.18 7.16
C HIS A 117 2.87 -14.71 8.37
N GLY A 118 1.65 -15.27 8.59
CA GLY A 118 0.77 -14.88 9.69
C GLY A 118 0.27 -13.44 9.60
N ARG A 119 0.25 -12.87 8.39
CA ARG A 119 -0.10 -11.48 8.09
C ARG A 119 -1.42 -11.36 7.33
N TRP A 120 -2.36 -12.22 7.64
CA TRP A 120 -3.67 -12.28 7.00
C TRP A 120 -4.80 -11.98 8.00
N LYS A 121 -5.81 -11.24 7.54
CA LYS A 121 -7.10 -11.04 8.21
C LYS A 121 -8.21 -11.37 7.23
N ASP A 122 -9.29 -11.98 7.70
CA ASP A 122 -10.46 -12.26 6.88
C ASP A 122 -11.21 -10.98 6.45
N GLY A 123 -12.11 -11.10 5.48
CA GLY A 123 -12.83 -9.97 4.88
C GLY A 123 -13.78 -9.23 5.82
N LYS A 124 -14.06 -9.77 7.03
CA LYS A 124 -14.91 -9.12 8.05
C LYS A 124 -14.12 -8.25 9.02
N ALA A 125 -12.79 -8.33 8.97
CA ALA A 125 -11.94 -7.50 9.80
C ALA A 125 -11.99 -6.04 9.36
N VAL A 126 -11.74 -5.11 10.28
CA VAL A 126 -11.50 -3.70 9.96
C VAL A 126 -10.04 -3.56 9.52
N PRO A 127 -9.76 -3.17 8.27
CA PRO A 127 -8.39 -3.03 7.80
C PRO A 127 -7.74 -1.74 8.29
N MET A 128 -6.43 -1.72 8.27
CA MET A 128 -5.64 -0.50 8.49
C MET A 128 -5.35 0.20 7.16
N THR A 129 -5.17 1.52 7.20
CA THR A 129 -4.66 2.31 6.09
C THR A 129 -3.34 1.72 5.57
N GLY A 130 -3.20 1.59 4.25
CA GLY A 130 -2.04 1.00 3.59
C GLY A 130 -2.02 -0.54 3.58
N ALA A 131 -3.02 -1.20 4.17
CA ALA A 131 -3.19 -2.64 4.00
C ALA A 131 -3.51 -2.98 2.54
N THR A 132 -3.12 -4.17 2.11
CA THR A 132 -3.58 -4.73 0.84
C THR A 132 -4.95 -5.36 1.06
N ILE A 133 -5.91 -5.09 0.19
CA ILE A 133 -7.24 -5.70 0.17
C ILE A 133 -7.36 -6.64 -1.01
N PHE A 134 -7.88 -7.84 -0.78
CA PHE A 134 -8.08 -8.87 -1.79
C PHE A 134 -9.56 -9.17 -1.97
N PHE A 135 -9.98 -9.30 -3.21
CA PHE A 135 -11.37 -9.54 -3.58
C PHE A 135 -11.54 -10.90 -4.23
N ASP A 136 -12.71 -11.48 -4.00
CA ASP A 136 -13.23 -12.68 -4.65
C ASP A 136 -14.61 -12.31 -5.19
N TRP A 137 -14.68 -12.01 -6.49
CA TRP A 137 -15.91 -11.51 -7.09
C TRP A 137 -16.90 -12.61 -7.43
N ASN A 138 -16.41 -13.83 -7.65
CA ASN A 138 -17.20 -14.99 -8.07
C ASN A 138 -17.55 -15.93 -6.93
N GLY A 139 -16.97 -15.76 -5.74
CA GLY A 139 -17.26 -16.54 -4.53
C GLY A 139 -16.65 -17.94 -4.52
N ASP A 140 -15.55 -18.17 -5.28
CA ASP A 140 -14.88 -19.48 -5.35
C ASP A 140 -13.75 -19.67 -4.32
N GLY A 141 -13.48 -18.64 -3.51
CA GLY A 141 -12.43 -18.63 -2.50
C GLY A 141 -11.05 -18.26 -3.03
N ILE A 142 -10.93 -17.90 -4.31
CA ILE A 142 -9.69 -17.50 -4.98
C ILE A 142 -9.74 -16.00 -5.25
N SER A 143 -8.65 -15.29 -5.02
CA SER A 143 -8.64 -13.84 -5.23
C SER A 143 -8.59 -13.46 -6.70
N ASP A 144 -9.56 -12.68 -7.16
CA ASP A 144 -9.68 -12.15 -8.52
C ASP A 144 -9.01 -10.79 -8.69
N HIS A 145 -8.94 -10.01 -7.60
CA HIS A 145 -8.52 -8.62 -7.65
C HIS A 145 -7.83 -8.19 -6.36
N VAL A 146 -7.07 -7.10 -6.44
CA VAL A 146 -6.31 -6.56 -5.31
C VAL A 146 -6.19 -5.05 -5.39
N GLY A 147 -6.22 -4.38 -4.22
CA GLY A 147 -6.03 -2.95 -4.09
C GLY A 147 -5.26 -2.58 -2.83
N ILE A 148 -5.16 -1.28 -2.58
CA ILE A 148 -4.54 -0.68 -1.39
C ILE A 148 -5.62 0.06 -0.62
N VAL A 149 -5.77 -0.23 0.67
CA VAL A 149 -6.71 0.47 1.56
C VAL A 149 -6.22 1.90 1.77
N GLU A 150 -7.02 2.86 1.33
CA GLU A 150 -6.75 4.28 1.55
C GLU A 150 -7.14 4.71 2.95
N ARG A 151 -8.37 4.41 3.35
CA ARG A 151 -8.95 4.74 4.66
C ARG A 151 -10.19 3.91 4.96
N VAL A 152 -10.60 3.94 6.20
CA VAL A 152 -11.90 3.42 6.64
C VAL A 152 -12.70 4.56 7.24
N GLU A 153 -13.93 4.74 6.78
CA GLU A 153 -14.81 5.80 7.24
C GLU A 153 -16.28 5.33 7.17
N ASN A 154 -17.02 5.50 8.27
CA ASN A 154 -18.45 5.18 8.35
C ASN A 154 -18.81 3.76 7.87
N GLY A 155 -18.00 2.75 8.21
CA GLY A 155 -18.21 1.36 7.81
C GLY A 155 -17.86 1.04 6.36
N THR A 156 -17.26 1.99 5.65
CA THR A 156 -16.79 1.83 4.28
C THR A 156 -15.27 1.80 4.24
N VAL A 157 -14.71 0.82 3.53
CA VAL A 157 -13.30 0.76 3.15
C VAL A 157 -13.15 1.47 1.81
N TYR A 158 -12.38 2.54 1.79
CA TYR A 158 -11.98 3.21 0.55
C TYR A 158 -10.62 2.68 0.11
N THR A 159 -10.47 2.48 -1.20
CA THR A 159 -9.31 1.83 -1.81
C THR A 159 -8.74 2.68 -2.94
N VAL A 160 -7.46 2.42 -3.28
CA VAL A 160 -6.87 2.79 -4.57
C VAL A 160 -6.49 1.50 -5.28
N GLU A 161 -7.00 1.31 -6.48
CA GLU A 161 -6.90 0.06 -7.23
C GLU A 161 -6.36 0.30 -8.63
N GLY A 162 -5.38 -0.51 -9.03
CA GLY A 162 -4.96 -0.61 -10.42
C GLY A 162 -5.84 -1.60 -11.18
N ASN A 163 -5.96 -1.39 -12.48
CA ASN A 163 -6.76 -2.25 -13.37
C ASN A 163 -8.26 -2.32 -13.01
N SER A 164 -8.77 -1.32 -12.32
CA SER A 164 -10.20 -1.17 -12.06
C SER A 164 -10.89 -0.54 -13.27
N GLY A 165 -11.36 -1.37 -14.21
CA GLY A 165 -11.81 -0.93 -15.54
C GLY A 165 -10.67 -0.35 -16.37
N ASP A 166 -9.50 -0.98 -16.33
CA ASP A 166 -8.27 -0.62 -17.04
C ASP A 166 -7.64 0.73 -16.63
N VAL A 167 -7.99 1.24 -15.44
CA VAL A 167 -7.46 2.50 -14.93
C VAL A 167 -7.15 2.41 -13.42
N VAL A 168 -6.29 3.29 -12.90
CA VAL A 168 -6.11 3.46 -11.45
C VAL A 168 -7.24 4.32 -10.91
N ARG A 169 -8.05 3.76 -9.98
CA ARG A 169 -9.25 4.41 -9.41
C ARG A 169 -9.30 4.33 -7.91
N GLN A 170 -10.10 5.24 -7.33
CA GLN A 170 -10.62 5.09 -5.97
C GLN A 170 -11.98 4.39 -6.03
N ASN A 171 -12.15 3.41 -5.14
CA ASN A 171 -13.42 2.70 -4.94
C ASN A 171 -13.79 2.68 -3.46
N GLY A 172 -15.01 2.23 -3.14
CA GLY A 172 -15.48 2.08 -1.78
C GLY A 172 -16.34 0.84 -1.61
N TYR A 173 -16.13 0.11 -0.52
CA TYR A 173 -16.82 -1.16 -0.21
C TYR A 173 -17.25 -1.17 1.25
N TYR A 174 -18.40 -1.77 1.57
CA TYR A 174 -18.77 -1.98 2.96
C TYR A 174 -17.88 -3.01 3.62
N ILE A 175 -17.43 -2.74 4.85
CA ILE A 175 -16.70 -3.73 5.66
C ILE A 175 -17.57 -4.98 5.82
N GLY A 176 -16.97 -6.14 5.58
CA GLY A 176 -17.66 -7.41 5.67
C GLY A 176 -18.53 -7.77 4.45
N SER A 177 -18.40 -7.02 3.33
CA SER A 177 -18.94 -7.43 2.05
C SER A 177 -18.43 -8.82 1.67
N ASP A 178 -19.31 -9.70 1.18
CA ASP A 178 -18.96 -11.08 0.78
C ASP A 178 -17.95 -11.11 -0.38
N THR A 179 -17.78 -10.01 -1.12
CA THR A 179 -16.78 -9.89 -2.17
C THR A 179 -15.37 -9.60 -1.66
N ILE A 180 -15.21 -9.27 -0.38
CA ILE A 180 -13.90 -9.05 0.23
C ILE A 180 -13.39 -10.37 0.82
N LEU A 181 -12.38 -10.95 0.17
CA LEU A 181 -11.75 -12.19 0.63
C LEU A 181 -10.95 -11.95 1.92
N GLY A 182 -10.24 -10.85 2.01
CA GLY A 182 -9.46 -10.49 3.19
C GLY A 182 -8.44 -9.38 2.96
N TYR A 183 -7.59 -9.19 3.99
CA TYR A 183 -6.63 -8.10 4.04
C TYR A 183 -5.26 -8.57 4.50
N SER A 184 -4.22 -7.90 4.02
CA SER A 184 -2.93 -7.99 4.69
C SER A 184 -3.01 -7.31 6.06
N SER A 185 -2.31 -7.86 7.05
CA SER A 185 -2.12 -7.19 8.33
C SER A 185 -0.65 -6.83 8.51
N CYS A 186 -0.38 -5.59 8.90
CA CYS A 186 0.93 -5.22 9.43
C CYS A 186 1.03 -5.79 10.84
N LEU A 187 1.59 -6.99 10.99
CA LEU A 187 1.98 -7.44 12.32
C LEU A 187 3.18 -6.62 12.78
N LEU A 188 3.04 -6.06 13.96
CA LEU A 188 4.19 -5.68 14.77
C LEU A 188 5.05 -6.95 14.93
N ILE A 189 6.21 -7.01 14.30
CA ILE A 189 7.20 -8.03 14.66
C ILE A 189 7.52 -7.73 16.12
N LYS A 190 7.29 -8.72 17.00
CA LYS A 190 7.70 -8.67 18.41
C LYS A 190 9.19 -8.62 18.47
#